data_1f6c4d567b29271a7c452f2d29f0406c
#
_entry.id   1f6c4d567b29271a7c452f2d29f0406c
#
_cell.length_a   1.000
_cell.length_b   1.000
_cell.length_c   1.000
_cell.angle_alpha   90.00
_cell.angle_beta   90.00
_cell.angle_gamma   90.00
#
_symmetry.space_group_name_H-M   'P 1'
#
loop_
_entity.id
_entity.type
_entity.pdbx_description
1 polymer ?
#
loop_
_entity_poly.entity_id
_entity_poly.type
_entity_poly.pdbx_seq_one_letter_code
_entity_poly.pdbx_strand_id
1 'polypeptide(L)'
;MSWGVRLEASVGPAVPITQRSTNYPRSRIVLTSHGSLGDLHPYVAIALGLKARDHETIVATGECYRKKIEALGIGFLPVRPDSDWVTNPDVMRRIMHPRWGLERVIREVLLPVLRETYEDLLAATEGADLLVAMQANYASPLVAETKGIPWASAMHLPIGLASAYDPPVLPGFVGLSRNLRFLGPAF
;
A
#
# COMPACT_ATOMS: atom_id res chain seq x y z
N MET A 1 -21.78 23.85 30.77
CA MET A 1 -20.60 23.11 31.25
C MET A 1 -19.82 22.67 30.01
N SER A 2 -18.71 23.40 29.75
CA SER A 2 -17.87 23.19 28.54
C SER A 2 -16.78 22.17 28.86
N TRP A 3 -16.80 21.03 28.19
CA TRP A 3 -15.72 20.06 28.26
C TRP A 3 -14.67 20.42 27.22
N GLY A 4 -13.76 21.31 27.59
CA GLY A 4 -12.56 21.58 26.78
C GLY A 4 -11.53 20.49 27.03
N VAL A 5 -11.49 19.46 26.19
CA VAL A 5 -10.38 18.53 26.13
C VAL A 5 -9.24 19.20 25.39
N ARG A 6 -8.26 19.68 26.14
CA ARG A 6 -7.00 20.18 25.57
C ARG A 6 -6.12 18.96 25.26
N LEU A 7 -6.09 18.53 24.00
CA LEU A 7 -5.11 17.57 23.50
C LEU A 7 -3.77 18.29 23.32
N GLU A 8 -3.00 18.41 24.38
CA GLU A 8 -1.58 18.68 24.25
C GLU A 8 -0.91 17.38 23.81
N ALA A 9 -0.80 17.19 22.50
CA ALA A 9 0.08 16.18 21.93
C ALA A 9 1.52 16.63 22.28
N SER A 10 2.09 16.08 23.33
CA SER A 10 3.52 16.13 23.60
C SER A 10 4.20 15.37 22.45
N VAL A 11 4.50 16.09 21.38
CA VAL A 11 5.44 15.59 20.36
C VAL A 11 6.79 15.59 21.07
N GLY A 12 7.22 14.42 21.54
CA GLY A 12 8.57 14.22 22.04
C GLY A 12 9.59 14.71 21.00
N PRO A 13 10.81 15.08 21.44
CA PRO A 13 11.83 15.59 20.53
C PRO A 13 11.97 14.59 19.35
N ALA A 14 11.90 15.11 18.13
CA ALA A 14 12.10 14.32 16.93
C ALA A 14 13.40 13.52 17.11
N VAL A 15 13.30 12.20 17.17
CA VAL A 15 14.47 11.33 17.23
C VAL A 15 15.27 11.67 15.97
N PRO A 16 16.54 12.18 16.10
CA PRO A 16 17.32 12.46 14.94
C PRO A 16 17.42 11.14 14.17
N ILE A 17 16.93 11.12 12.93
CA ILE A 17 17.23 10.04 12.01
C ILE A 17 18.74 10.15 11.83
N THR A 18 19.47 9.43 12.67
CA THR A 18 20.92 9.33 12.55
C THR A 18 21.14 8.84 11.14
N GLN A 19 21.70 9.68 10.29
CA GLN A 19 22.22 9.28 8.99
C GLN A 19 23.34 8.29 9.30
N ARG A 20 22.96 7.04 9.58
CA ARG A 20 23.92 5.96 9.43
C ARG A 20 24.21 5.95 7.93
N SER A 21 25.40 6.40 7.57
CA SER A 21 26.00 6.11 6.29
C SER A 21 26.24 4.60 6.27
N THR A 22 25.17 3.86 6.08
CA THR A 22 25.24 2.45 5.81
C THR A 22 25.62 2.37 4.35
N ASN A 23 26.82 1.93 4.08
CA ASN A 23 27.34 1.68 2.75
C ASN A 23 26.63 0.43 2.19
N TYR A 24 25.31 0.54 2.01
CA TYR A 24 24.52 -0.50 1.35
C TYR A 24 24.80 -0.44 -0.15
N PRO A 25 24.96 -1.57 -0.81
CA PRO A 25 25.10 -1.60 -2.25
C PRO A 25 23.87 -0.97 -2.91
N ARG A 26 24.10 -0.28 -4.01
CA ARG A 26 23.02 0.24 -4.84
C ARG A 26 22.10 -0.93 -5.25
N SER A 27 20.83 -0.81 -5.00
CA SER A 27 19.84 -1.84 -5.27
C SER A 27 18.74 -1.29 -6.19
N ARG A 28 18.17 -2.15 -7.00
CA ARG A 28 16.98 -1.87 -7.83
C ARG A 28 15.74 -2.29 -7.06
N ILE A 29 14.92 -1.33 -6.67
CA ILE A 29 13.76 -1.53 -5.81
C ILE A 29 12.48 -1.18 -6.58
N VAL A 30 11.59 -2.14 -6.71
CA VAL A 30 10.28 -1.95 -7.32
C VAL A 30 9.24 -1.77 -6.22
N LEU A 31 8.48 -0.68 -6.30
CA LEU A 31 7.37 -0.41 -5.41
C LEU A 31 6.05 -0.50 -6.18
N THR A 32 5.08 -1.22 -5.67
CA THR A 32 3.78 -1.37 -6.35
C THR A 32 2.61 -0.99 -5.46
N SER A 33 1.72 -0.20 -6.01
CA SER A 33 0.43 0.12 -5.42
C SER A 33 -0.62 0.29 -6.51
N HIS A 34 -1.88 0.18 -6.14
CA HIS A 34 -3.01 0.49 -7.00
C HIS A 34 -4.09 1.21 -6.18
N GLY A 35 -4.99 1.90 -6.86
CA GLY A 35 -6.05 2.66 -6.21
C GLY A 35 -5.91 4.16 -6.38
N SER A 36 -6.28 4.91 -5.36
CA SER A 36 -6.30 6.36 -5.37
C SER A 36 -4.92 7.00 -5.11
N LEU A 37 -4.85 8.31 -5.21
CA LEU A 37 -3.64 9.06 -4.81
C LEU A 37 -3.27 8.85 -3.34
N GLY A 38 -4.25 8.56 -2.47
CA GLY A 38 -4.01 8.24 -1.07
C GLY A 38 -3.23 6.94 -0.90
N ASP A 39 -3.44 5.99 -1.80
CA ASP A 39 -2.72 4.71 -1.83
C ASP A 39 -1.33 4.86 -2.47
N LEU A 40 -1.18 5.73 -3.47
CA LEU A 40 0.05 5.93 -4.21
C LEU A 40 1.09 6.78 -3.46
N HIS A 41 0.67 7.88 -2.83
CA HIS A 41 1.59 8.86 -2.26
C HIS A 41 2.58 8.29 -1.22
N PRO A 42 2.19 7.35 -0.31
CA PRO A 42 3.15 6.70 0.58
C PRO A 42 4.28 5.99 -0.16
N TYR A 43 3.96 5.31 -1.27
CA TYR A 43 4.95 4.58 -2.08
C TYR A 43 5.88 5.53 -2.83
N VAL A 44 5.35 6.63 -3.35
CA VAL A 44 6.16 7.70 -3.95
C VAL A 44 7.11 8.31 -2.92
N ALA A 45 6.64 8.54 -1.69
CA ALA A 45 7.49 9.07 -0.62
C ALA A 45 8.63 8.09 -0.26
N ILE A 46 8.33 6.79 -0.17
CA ILE A 46 9.35 5.75 0.03
C ILE A 46 10.34 5.73 -1.14
N ALA A 47 9.85 5.76 -2.37
CA ALA A 47 10.68 5.76 -3.58
C ALA A 47 11.64 6.96 -3.61
N LEU A 48 11.18 8.17 -3.27
CA LEU A 48 12.02 9.36 -3.16
C LEU A 48 13.07 9.22 -2.06
N GLY A 49 12.69 8.67 -0.90
CA GLY A 49 13.61 8.41 0.20
C GLY A 49 14.69 7.39 -0.13
N LEU A 50 14.37 6.36 -0.90
CA LEU A 50 15.30 5.35 -1.39
C LEU A 50 16.22 5.93 -2.49
N LYS A 51 15.64 6.71 -3.43
CA LYS A 51 16.41 7.42 -4.46
C LYS A 51 17.42 8.38 -3.86
N ALA A 52 17.06 9.09 -2.80
CA ALA A 52 17.99 9.97 -2.07
C ALA A 52 19.14 9.21 -1.37
N ARG A 53 19.07 7.87 -1.33
CA ARG A 53 20.11 6.96 -0.83
C ARG A 53 20.80 6.18 -1.95
N ASP A 54 20.74 6.71 -3.18
CA ASP A 54 21.36 6.17 -4.39
C ASP A 54 20.82 4.81 -4.87
N HIS A 55 19.64 4.37 -4.39
CA HIS A 55 18.96 3.21 -4.96
C HIS A 55 18.25 3.57 -6.26
N GLU A 56 18.20 2.62 -7.18
CA GLU A 56 17.32 2.70 -8.36
C GLU A 56 15.89 2.37 -7.94
N THR A 57 14.97 3.31 -8.11
CA THR A 57 13.58 3.14 -7.70
C THR A 57 12.63 3.20 -8.88
N ILE A 58 11.71 2.24 -8.92
CA ILE A 58 10.65 2.13 -9.91
C ILE A 58 9.33 2.03 -9.18
N VAL A 59 8.35 2.82 -9.59
CA VAL A 59 6.97 2.69 -9.12
C VAL A 59 6.14 2.02 -10.21
N ALA A 60 5.65 0.83 -9.89
CA ALA A 60 4.84 -0.01 -10.75
C ALA A 60 3.36 0.13 -10.35
N THR A 61 2.57 0.84 -11.16
CA THR A 61 1.19 1.22 -10.85
C THR A 61 0.41 1.54 -12.13
N GLY A 62 -0.87 1.94 -12.00
CA GLY A 62 -1.73 2.28 -13.12
C GLY A 62 -1.16 3.38 -14.02
N GLU A 63 -1.39 3.24 -15.32
CA GLU A 63 -0.85 4.12 -16.38
C GLU A 63 -1.19 5.60 -16.17
N CYS A 64 -2.36 5.89 -15.60
CA CYS A 64 -2.80 7.27 -15.34
C CYS A 64 -1.85 8.08 -14.45
N TYR A 65 -0.96 7.43 -13.71
CA TYR A 65 0.02 8.07 -12.82
C TYR A 65 1.40 8.30 -13.43
N ARG A 66 1.67 7.78 -14.64
CA ARG A 66 2.99 7.87 -15.32
C ARG A 66 3.59 9.27 -15.26
N LYS A 67 2.88 10.26 -15.80
CA LYS A 67 3.38 11.64 -15.88
C LYS A 67 3.79 12.21 -14.52
N LYS A 68 3.03 11.88 -13.49
CA LYS A 68 3.28 12.34 -12.12
C LYS A 68 4.54 11.70 -11.53
N ILE A 69 4.75 10.43 -11.75
CA ILE A 69 5.88 9.67 -11.21
C ILE A 69 7.17 10.04 -11.94
N GLU A 70 7.14 10.08 -13.27
CA GLU A 70 8.27 10.45 -14.10
C GLU A 70 8.73 11.89 -13.85
N ALA A 71 7.81 12.83 -13.60
CA ALA A 71 8.13 14.21 -13.23
C ALA A 71 8.94 14.33 -11.93
N LEU A 72 8.90 13.32 -11.05
CA LEU A 72 9.71 13.23 -9.84
C LEU A 72 11.07 12.54 -10.09
N GLY A 73 11.34 12.15 -11.34
CA GLY A 73 12.53 11.43 -11.75
C GLY A 73 12.60 10.03 -11.15
N ILE A 74 11.46 9.41 -10.86
CA ILE A 74 11.32 8.01 -10.43
C ILE A 74 11.01 7.17 -11.68
N GLY A 75 11.55 5.96 -11.77
CA GLY A 75 11.19 5.02 -12.83
C GLY A 75 9.71 4.64 -12.74
N PHE A 76 9.07 4.43 -13.88
CA PHE A 76 7.67 4.02 -13.96
C PHE A 76 7.50 2.79 -14.83
N LEU A 77 6.68 1.85 -14.37
CA LEU A 77 6.19 0.72 -15.17
C LEU A 77 4.68 0.56 -14.96
N PRO A 78 3.91 0.32 -16.04
CA PRO A 78 2.47 0.13 -15.92
C PRO A 78 2.16 -1.24 -15.32
N VAL A 79 1.24 -1.28 -14.36
CA VAL A 79 0.73 -2.50 -13.75
C VAL A 79 -0.77 -2.34 -13.50
N ARG A 80 -1.53 -3.32 -13.95
CA ARG A 80 -2.99 -3.39 -13.72
C ARG A 80 -3.34 -3.74 -12.27
N PRO A 81 -4.53 -3.35 -11.76
CA PRO A 81 -5.57 -2.61 -12.48
C PRO A 81 -5.14 -1.18 -12.77
N ASP A 82 -5.51 -0.69 -13.97
CA ASP A 82 -5.41 0.74 -14.22
C ASP A 82 -6.37 1.50 -13.28
N SER A 83 -6.01 2.69 -12.87
CA SER A 83 -6.76 3.42 -11.82
C SER A 83 -7.88 4.31 -12.38
N ASP A 84 -8.27 4.13 -13.65
CA ASP A 84 -9.39 4.87 -14.27
C ASP A 84 -10.71 4.67 -13.53
N TRP A 85 -10.91 3.51 -12.91
CA TRP A 85 -12.09 3.24 -12.09
C TRP A 85 -12.23 4.23 -10.91
N VAL A 86 -11.14 4.83 -10.43
CA VAL A 86 -11.17 5.85 -9.37
C VAL A 86 -11.87 7.14 -9.84
N THR A 87 -11.82 7.43 -11.14
CA THR A 87 -12.47 8.60 -11.73
C THR A 87 -13.89 8.34 -12.21
N ASN A 88 -14.33 7.08 -12.23
CA ASN A 88 -15.68 6.71 -12.63
C ASN A 88 -16.68 6.86 -11.47
N PRO A 89 -17.64 7.81 -11.52
CA PRO A 89 -18.57 8.08 -10.42
C PRO A 89 -19.46 6.90 -10.04
N ASP A 90 -19.84 6.05 -11.01
CA ASP A 90 -20.70 4.90 -10.77
C ASP A 90 -19.96 3.76 -10.08
N VAL A 91 -18.72 3.52 -10.48
CA VAL A 91 -17.84 2.57 -9.79
C VAL A 91 -17.57 3.07 -8.38
N MET A 92 -17.19 4.34 -8.22
CA MET A 92 -16.94 4.93 -6.90
C MET A 92 -18.15 4.82 -5.97
N ARG A 93 -19.35 5.10 -6.45
CA ARG A 93 -20.57 4.95 -5.63
C ARG A 93 -20.75 3.51 -5.14
N ARG A 94 -20.41 2.52 -5.94
CA ARG A 94 -20.55 1.09 -5.57
C ARG A 94 -19.48 0.67 -4.57
N ILE A 95 -18.21 1.02 -4.80
CA ILE A 95 -17.10 0.61 -3.93
C ILE A 95 -17.04 1.40 -2.62
N MET A 96 -17.62 2.60 -2.57
CA MET A 96 -17.75 3.39 -1.34
C MET A 96 -18.92 2.96 -0.46
N HIS A 97 -19.61 1.87 -0.80
CA HIS A 97 -20.71 1.36 0.00
C HIS A 97 -20.22 0.87 1.38
N PRO A 98 -20.79 1.36 2.52
CA PRO A 98 -20.25 1.12 3.85
C PRO A 98 -20.11 -0.37 4.25
N ARG A 99 -20.97 -1.23 3.71
CA ARG A 99 -21.00 -2.67 4.06
C ARG A 99 -20.31 -3.56 3.04
N TRP A 100 -20.43 -3.23 1.74
CA TRP A 100 -20.04 -4.11 0.64
C TRP A 100 -18.90 -3.53 -0.21
N GLY A 101 -18.41 -2.34 0.12
CA GLY A 101 -17.40 -1.64 -0.68
C GLY A 101 -16.13 -2.45 -0.87
N LEU A 102 -15.57 -2.98 0.23
CA LEU A 102 -14.35 -3.79 0.18
C LEU A 102 -14.52 -5.06 -0.67
N GLU A 103 -15.65 -5.77 -0.48
CA GLU A 103 -15.94 -6.96 -1.29
C GLU A 103 -16.00 -6.62 -2.79
N ARG A 104 -16.63 -5.50 -3.13
CA ARG A 104 -16.73 -5.04 -4.53
C ARG A 104 -15.39 -4.65 -5.11
N VAL A 105 -14.55 -3.95 -4.37
CA VAL A 105 -13.16 -3.67 -4.83
C VAL A 105 -12.46 -4.97 -5.18
N ILE A 106 -12.52 -5.97 -4.30
CA ILE A 106 -11.88 -7.24 -4.56
C ILE A 106 -12.48 -7.94 -5.78
N ARG A 107 -13.79 -8.11 -5.84
CA ARG A 107 -14.47 -8.90 -6.87
C ARG A 107 -14.58 -8.22 -8.23
N GLU A 108 -14.76 -6.89 -8.25
CA GLU A 108 -15.06 -6.15 -9.47
C GLU A 108 -13.82 -5.45 -10.05
N VAL A 109 -12.79 -5.17 -9.23
CA VAL A 109 -11.59 -4.44 -9.65
C VAL A 109 -10.35 -5.31 -9.64
N LEU A 110 -10.06 -6.02 -8.54
CA LEU A 110 -8.78 -6.71 -8.39
C LEU A 110 -8.77 -8.10 -9.01
N LEU A 111 -9.76 -8.95 -8.68
CA LEU A 111 -9.78 -10.33 -9.15
C LEU A 111 -9.91 -10.48 -10.67
N PRO A 112 -10.69 -9.66 -11.40
CA PRO A 112 -10.82 -9.81 -12.84
C PRO A 112 -9.51 -9.65 -13.61
N VAL A 113 -8.56 -8.88 -13.08
CA VAL A 113 -7.26 -8.59 -13.71
C VAL A 113 -6.07 -9.18 -12.94
N LEU A 114 -6.32 -10.10 -12.01
CA LEU A 114 -5.26 -10.65 -11.16
C LEU A 114 -4.15 -11.35 -11.95
N ARG A 115 -4.50 -12.09 -13.01
CA ARG A 115 -3.53 -12.75 -13.88
C ARG A 115 -2.66 -11.72 -14.60
N GLU A 116 -3.28 -10.73 -15.17
CA GLU A 116 -2.59 -9.66 -15.89
C GLU A 116 -1.73 -8.82 -14.94
N THR A 117 -2.20 -8.56 -13.71
CA THR A 117 -1.40 -7.91 -12.65
C THR A 117 -0.15 -8.73 -12.33
N TYR A 118 -0.28 -10.06 -12.26
CA TYR A 118 0.85 -10.96 -12.05
C TYR A 118 1.86 -10.88 -13.19
N GLU A 119 1.40 -10.94 -14.44
CA GLU A 119 2.25 -10.88 -15.64
C GLU A 119 2.96 -9.51 -15.74
N ASP A 120 2.24 -8.43 -15.50
CA ASP A 120 2.80 -7.07 -15.49
C ASP A 120 3.89 -6.93 -14.41
N LEU A 121 3.63 -7.43 -13.20
CA LEU A 121 4.60 -7.40 -12.10
C LEU A 121 5.81 -8.31 -12.34
N LEU A 122 5.63 -9.47 -12.95
CA LEU A 122 6.75 -10.32 -13.37
C LEU A 122 7.71 -9.55 -14.28
N ALA A 123 7.16 -8.81 -15.25
CA ALA A 123 7.96 -7.98 -16.14
C ALA A 123 8.58 -6.79 -15.40
N ALA A 124 7.81 -6.12 -14.54
CA ALA A 124 8.27 -4.94 -13.79
C ALA A 124 9.40 -5.26 -12.79
N THR A 125 9.44 -6.49 -12.27
CA THR A 125 10.44 -6.95 -11.30
C THR A 125 11.67 -7.59 -11.93
N GLU A 126 11.85 -7.46 -13.24
CA GLU A 126 13.06 -7.97 -13.90
C GLU A 126 14.31 -7.26 -13.37
N GLY A 127 15.27 -8.03 -12.85
CA GLY A 127 16.49 -7.52 -12.23
C GLY A 127 16.26 -6.74 -10.92
N ALA A 128 15.11 -6.87 -10.28
CA ALA A 128 14.86 -6.23 -8.99
C ALA A 128 15.50 -7.00 -7.84
N ASP A 129 16.08 -6.25 -6.90
CA ASP A 129 16.63 -6.79 -5.65
C ASP A 129 15.59 -6.85 -4.53
N LEU A 130 14.53 -6.05 -4.62
CA LEU A 130 13.45 -5.98 -3.63
C LEU A 130 12.14 -5.54 -4.28
N LEU A 131 11.06 -6.20 -3.92
CA LEU A 131 9.69 -5.76 -4.20
C LEU A 131 9.04 -5.21 -2.93
N VAL A 132 8.56 -3.95 -2.98
CA VAL A 132 7.74 -3.35 -1.92
C VAL A 132 6.31 -3.22 -2.43
N ALA A 133 5.39 -3.88 -1.78
CA ALA A 133 4.02 -3.98 -2.28
C ALA A 133 2.97 -3.53 -1.25
N MET A 134 1.91 -2.96 -1.77
CA MET A 134 0.69 -2.72 -1.03
C MET A 134 0.04 -4.06 -0.63
N GLN A 135 -0.52 -4.12 0.57
CA GLN A 135 -1.15 -5.32 1.12
C GLN A 135 -2.29 -5.90 0.27
N ALA A 136 -2.99 -5.06 -0.50
CA ALA A 136 -4.06 -5.50 -1.39
C ALA A 136 -3.56 -5.92 -2.78
N ASN A 137 -2.25 -5.91 -3.04
CA ASN A 137 -1.69 -6.46 -4.26
C ASN A 137 -1.43 -7.96 -4.08
N TYR A 138 -2.44 -8.77 -4.38
CA TYR A 138 -2.40 -10.23 -4.19
C TYR A 138 -1.42 -10.96 -5.12
N ALA A 139 -0.99 -10.33 -6.21
CA ALA A 139 0.00 -10.90 -7.12
C ALA A 139 1.44 -10.81 -6.57
N SER A 140 1.73 -9.82 -5.73
CA SER A 140 3.10 -9.54 -5.28
C SER A 140 3.80 -10.69 -4.58
N PRO A 141 3.20 -11.40 -3.60
CA PRO A 141 3.85 -12.55 -2.98
C PRO A 141 4.14 -13.67 -3.98
N LEU A 142 3.25 -13.92 -4.93
CA LEU A 142 3.44 -14.94 -5.96
C LEU A 142 4.60 -14.57 -6.92
N VAL A 143 4.70 -13.31 -7.31
CA VAL A 143 5.81 -12.80 -8.13
C VAL A 143 7.13 -12.92 -7.38
N ALA A 144 7.17 -12.52 -6.12
CA ALA A 144 8.36 -12.61 -5.29
C ALA A 144 8.85 -14.06 -5.16
N GLU A 145 7.94 -15.00 -4.92
CA GLU A 145 8.25 -16.42 -4.85
C GLU A 145 8.75 -16.96 -6.21
N THR A 146 8.08 -16.61 -7.31
CA THR A 146 8.46 -17.06 -8.66
C THR A 146 9.84 -16.54 -9.07
N LYS A 147 10.17 -15.29 -8.72
CA LYS A 147 11.46 -14.67 -9.04
C LYS A 147 12.55 -14.98 -8.01
N GLY A 148 12.21 -15.51 -6.84
CA GLY A 148 13.15 -15.72 -5.74
C GLY A 148 13.70 -14.42 -5.15
N ILE A 149 12.94 -13.32 -5.20
CA ILE A 149 13.35 -12.01 -4.67
C ILE A 149 12.68 -11.74 -3.32
N PRO A 150 13.37 -11.07 -2.39
CA PRO A 150 12.75 -10.61 -1.16
C PRO A 150 11.62 -9.62 -1.45
N TRP A 151 10.59 -9.64 -0.61
CA TRP A 151 9.52 -8.66 -0.70
C TRP A 151 9.09 -8.15 0.68
N ALA A 152 8.54 -6.95 0.70
CA ALA A 152 8.00 -6.32 1.90
C ALA A 152 6.60 -5.77 1.62
N SER A 153 5.68 -6.00 2.55
CA SER A 153 4.37 -5.34 2.52
C SER A 153 4.44 -4.01 3.25
N ALA A 154 4.19 -2.92 2.53
CA ALA A 154 4.06 -1.60 3.13
C ALA A 154 2.57 -1.33 3.40
N MET A 155 2.23 -1.19 4.67
CA MET A 155 0.85 -1.02 5.12
C MET A 155 0.64 0.43 5.55
N HIS A 156 -0.28 1.12 4.90
CA HIS A 156 -0.62 2.52 5.20
C HIS A 156 -2.01 2.67 5.85
N LEU A 157 -2.75 1.57 6.01
CA LEU A 157 -4.08 1.54 6.64
C LEU A 157 -4.06 0.66 7.89
N PRO A 158 -4.45 1.18 9.07
CA PRO A 158 -4.48 0.40 10.31
C PRO A 158 -5.37 -0.84 10.26
N ILE A 159 -6.39 -0.85 9.38
CA ILE A 159 -7.30 -1.99 9.20
C ILE A 159 -6.59 -3.29 8.77
N GLY A 160 -5.42 -3.16 8.17
CA GLY A 160 -4.60 -4.29 7.79
C GLY A 160 -3.78 -4.90 8.94
N LEU A 161 -3.70 -4.22 10.09
CA LEU A 161 -2.99 -4.71 11.27
C LEU A 161 -3.95 -5.55 12.12
N ALA A 162 -3.80 -6.86 12.04
CA ALA A 162 -4.53 -7.75 12.93
C ALA A 162 -3.92 -7.67 14.34
N SER A 163 -4.71 -7.25 15.32
CA SER A 163 -4.32 -7.22 16.73
C SER A 163 -5.33 -7.97 17.58
N ALA A 164 -4.86 -8.85 18.44
CA ALA A 164 -5.71 -9.55 19.39
C ALA A 164 -6.24 -8.59 20.49
N TYR A 165 -5.53 -7.49 20.75
CA TYR A 165 -5.92 -6.50 21.74
C TYR A 165 -6.86 -5.42 21.18
N ASP A 166 -6.70 -5.08 19.91
CA ASP A 166 -7.51 -4.08 19.23
C ASP A 166 -7.80 -4.54 17.78
N PRO A 167 -8.75 -5.48 17.62
CA PRO A 167 -9.10 -6.01 16.32
C PRO A 167 -9.64 -4.90 15.42
N PRO A 168 -9.32 -4.93 14.12
CA PRO A 168 -9.80 -3.93 13.18
C PRO A 168 -11.33 -3.90 13.12
N VAL A 169 -11.89 -2.71 13.13
CA VAL A 169 -13.35 -2.52 12.98
C VAL A 169 -13.71 -2.63 11.51
N LEU A 170 -14.25 -3.78 11.11
CA LEU A 170 -14.71 -3.99 9.74
C LEU A 170 -16.04 -3.27 9.50
N PRO A 171 -16.20 -2.54 8.39
CA PRO A 171 -17.48 -1.95 8.00
C PRO A 171 -18.58 -3.01 7.96
N GLY A 172 -19.73 -2.72 8.58
CA GLY A 172 -20.85 -3.66 8.70
C GLY A 172 -20.77 -4.68 9.84
N PHE A 173 -19.61 -4.81 10.51
CA PHE A 173 -19.41 -5.73 11.64
C PHE A 173 -18.94 -5.04 12.92
N VAL A 174 -19.26 -3.75 13.08
CA VAL A 174 -18.83 -2.92 14.22
C VAL A 174 -19.19 -3.56 15.57
N GLY A 175 -20.39 -4.14 15.70
CA GLY A 175 -20.82 -4.83 16.91
C GLY A 175 -19.99 -6.08 17.22
N LEU A 176 -19.67 -6.87 16.20
CA LEU A 176 -18.84 -8.06 16.32
C LEU A 176 -17.40 -7.71 16.72
N SER A 177 -16.79 -6.76 16.02
CA SER A 177 -15.42 -6.31 16.33
C SER A 177 -15.31 -5.78 17.76
N ARG A 178 -16.32 -5.02 18.22
CA ARG A 178 -16.37 -4.51 19.61
C ARG A 178 -16.51 -5.63 20.63
N ASN A 179 -17.32 -6.64 20.31
CA ASN A 179 -17.53 -7.79 21.21
C ASN A 179 -16.34 -8.75 21.23
N LEU A 180 -15.53 -8.83 20.15
CA LEU A 180 -14.33 -9.67 20.13
C LEU A 180 -13.19 -9.11 20.98
N ARG A 181 -13.20 -7.82 21.32
CA ARG A 181 -12.18 -7.20 22.18
C ARG A 181 -12.05 -7.85 23.57
N PHE A 182 -13.13 -8.40 24.12
CA PHE A 182 -13.08 -9.03 25.45
C PHE A 182 -12.42 -10.42 25.43
N LEU A 183 -12.25 -11.05 24.24
CA LEU A 183 -11.58 -12.33 24.11
C LEU A 183 -10.06 -12.21 24.26
N GLY A 184 -9.50 -11.01 24.07
CA GLY A 184 -8.09 -10.73 24.26
C GLY A 184 -7.17 -11.68 23.44
N PRO A 185 -5.91 -11.84 23.89
CA PRO A 185 -4.93 -12.69 23.20
C PRO A 185 -5.16 -14.21 23.40
N ALA A 186 -6.28 -14.62 24.00
CA ALA A 186 -6.65 -16.03 24.16
C ALA A 186 -7.33 -16.62 22.89
N PHE A 187 -7.33 -15.86 21.78
CA PHE A 187 -7.94 -16.29 20.52
C PHE A 187 -6.91 -16.53 19.43
#